data_8a9c414e0530de8a17c0a3e93a0c15ac
#
_entry.id   8a9c414e0530de8a17c0a3e93a0c15ac
#
_cell.length_a   1.000
_cell.length_b   1.000
_cell.length_c   1.000
_cell.angle_alpha   90.00
_cell.angle_beta   90.00
_cell.angle_gamma   90.00
#
_symmetry.space_group_name_H-M   'P 1'
#
loop_
_entity.id
_entity.type
_entity.pdbx_description
1 polymer ?
#
loop_
_entity_poly.entity_id
_entity_poly.type
_entity_poly.pdbx_seq_one_letter_code
_entity_poly.pdbx_strand_id
1 'polypeptide(L)'
;MTAPFNIRVGEGWDVHQLVAGRKLILGGVEVPHTTGLLGHSDADVLLHAITDALLGAAGLGDIGRHFPDTDVQFRGADSAVLLGEAARRVRAAGWEIGNIDSTVIAQAPKLAPHIPAMCQRIAQTLGLAPEQVNVKAKTAEKLGPVGEGRAMEARAVALLYR
;
A
#
# COMPACT_ATOMS: atom_id res chain seq x y z
N MET A 1 -18.88 -22.18 20.34
CA MET A 1 -17.68 -22.86 19.79
C MET A 1 -16.75 -21.81 19.24
N THR A 2 -15.54 -21.75 19.73
CA THR A 2 -14.49 -20.95 19.09
C THR A 2 -13.97 -21.73 17.88
N ALA A 3 -13.84 -21.07 16.73
CA ALA A 3 -13.19 -21.67 15.58
C ALA A 3 -11.76 -22.10 15.98
N PRO A 4 -11.25 -23.23 15.44
CA PRO A 4 -9.92 -23.71 15.78
C PRO A 4 -8.80 -22.73 15.36
N PHE A 5 -9.11 -21.76 14.52
CA PHE A 5 -8.24 -20.65 14.16
C PHE A 5 -9.11 -19.45 13.78
N ASN A 6 -8.56 -18.27 13.96
CA ASN A 6 -9.22 -17.02 13.62
C ASN A 6 -8.49 -16.40 12.42
N ILE A 7 -9.21 -16.16 11.36
CA ILE A 7 -8.67 -15.47 10.18
C ILE A 7 -9.53 -14.25 9.85
N ARG A 8 -8.88 -13.22 9.33
CA ARG A 8 -9.53 -11.98 8.90
C ARG A 8 -8.99 -11.55 7.55
N VAL A 9 -9.86 -11.01 6.74
CA VAL A 9 -9.51 -10.45 5.43
C VAL A 9 -9.83 -8.97 5.44
N GLY A 10 -8.94 -8.17 4.91
CA GLY A 10 -9.15 -6.74 4.71
C GLY A 10 -8.79 -6.35 3.28
N GLU A 11 -9.50 -5.36 2.75
CA GLU A 11 -9.25 -4.81 1.42
C GLU A 11 -8.90 -3.33 1.56
N GLY A 12 -7.94 -2.87 0.77
CA GLY A 12 -7.57 -1.46 0.68
C GLY A 12 -7.58 -1.00 -0.76
N TRP A 13 -7.93 0.27 -0.96
CA TRP A 13 -7.91 0.93 -2.26
C TRP A 13 -7.43 2.36 -2.07
N ASP A 14 -6.61 2.85 -3.00
CA ASP A 14 -6.17 4.23 -3.02
C ASP A 14 -5.97 4.71 -4.45
N VAL A 15 -6.04 6.02 -4.65
CA VAL A 15 -5.82 6.68 -5.94
C VAL A 15 -5.16 8.03 -5.70
N HIS A 16 -4.15 8.35 -6.53
CA HIS A 16 -3.50 9.66 -6.52
C HIS A 16 -3.31 10.16 -7.95
N GLN A 17 -3.35 11.49 -8.10
CA GLN A 17 -3.11 12.17 -9.36
C GLN A 17 -1.61 12.18 -9.68
N LEU A 18 -1.26 12.02 -10.96
CA LEU A 18 0.10 12.21 -11.45
C LEU A 18 0.33 13.67 -11.81
N VAL A 19 1.42 14.23 -11.34
CA VAL A 19 1.82 15.63 -11.60
C VAL A 19 3.31 15.73 -11.93
N ALA A 20 3.67 16.76 -12.67
CA ALA A 20 5.08 17.06 -12.94
C ALA A 20 5.81 17.53 -11.68
N GLY A 21 7.12 17.34 -11.62
CA GLY A 21 7.98 17.87 -10.56
C GLY A 21 8.01 17.07 -9.27
N ARG A 22 7.40 15.88 -9.26
CA ARG A 22 7.46 14.96 -8.12
C ARG A 22 8.10 13.65 -8.54
N LYS A 23 8.83 13.03 -7.60
CA LYS A 23 9.32 11.67 -7.75
C LYS A 23 8.15 10.70 -7.70
N LEU A 24 8.22 9.62 -8.47
CA LEU A 24 7.28 8.53 -8.40
C LEU A 24 7.77 7.49 -7.40
N ILE A 25 7.07 7.36 -6.28
CA ILE A 25 7.37 6.37 -5.24
C ILE A 25 6.22 5.35 -5.21
N LEU A 26 6.53 4.09 -5.44
CA LEU A 26 5.57 2.99 -5.45
C LEU A 26 6.14 1.79 -4.70
N GLY A 27 5.39 1.26 -3.75
CA GLY A 27 5.85 0.13 -2.95
C GLY A 27 7.13 0.42 -2.18
N GLY A 28 7.34 1.66 -1.79
CA GLY A 28 8.54 2.12 -1.12
C GLY A 28 9.78 2.23 -2.02
N VAL A 29 9.59 2.20 -3.34
CA VAL A 29 10.67 2.22 -4.34
C VAL A 29 10.50 3.43 -5.26
N GLU A 30 11.58 4.16 -5.50
CA GLU A 30 11.60 5.22 -6.50
C GLU A 30 11.63 4.62 -7.90
N VAL A 31 10.62 4.92 -8.70
CA VAL A 31 10.50 4.45 -10.08
C VAL A 31 10.76 5.61 -11.03
N PRO A 32 11.74 5.50 -11.96
CA PRO A 32 11.99 6.55 -12.94
C PRO A 32 10.75 6.82 -13.80
N HIS A 33 10.30 8.07 -13.81
CA HIS A 33 9.15 8.51 -14.60
C HIS A 33 9.14 10.03 -14.71
N THR A 34 8.41 10.56 -15.68
CA THR A 34 8.31 12.01 -15.93
C THR A 34 7.41 12.72 -14.93
N THR A 35 6.50 12.00 -14.28
CA THR A 35 5.57 12.52 -13.28
C THR A 35 5.62 11.66 -12.02
N GLY A 36 5.14 12.20 -10.91
CA GLY A 36 5.00 11.49 -9.64
C GLY A 36 3.63 11.74 -9.03
N LEU A 37 3.30 10.97 -8.00
CA LEU A 37 1.99 11.04 -7.35
C LEU A 37 1.91 12.22 -6.40
N LEU A 38 0.77 12.93 -6.44
CA LEU A 38 0.49 14.10 -5.61
C LEU A 38 -0.21 13.69 -4.33
N GLY A 39 0.30 14.18 -3.20
CA GLY A 39 -0.31 13.97 -1.88
C GLY A 39 0.49 14.66 -0.77
N HIS A 40 0.00 14.56 0.46
CA HIS A 40 0.61 15.18 1.65
C HIS A 40 1.89 14.47 2.09
N SER A 41 2.05 13.19 1.74
CA SER A 41 3.26 12.37 1.96
C SER A 41 3.98 12.18 0.63
N ASP A 42 4.67 11.05 0.47
CA ASP A 42 5.22 10.63 -0.82
C ASP A 42 4.11 10.15 -1.79
N ALA A 43 2.86 10.07 -1.31
CA ALA A 43 1.68 9.62 -2.06
C ALA A 43 1.84 8.21 -2.65
N ASP A 44 2.55 7.32 -1.94
CA ASP A 44 2.72 5.92 -2.34
C ASP A 44 1.38 5.20 -2.30
N VAL A 45 0.72 5.14 -3.44
CA VAL A 45 -0.63 4.60 -3.57
C VAL A 45 -0.69 3.11 -3.19
N LEU A 46 0.38 2.37 -3.43
CA LEU A 46 0.45 0.95 -3.09
C LEU A 46 0.57 0.73 -1.58
N LEU A 47 1.48 1.45 -0.92
CA LEU A 47 1.63 1.33 0.54
C LEU A 47 0.40 1.82 1.28
N HIS A 48 -0.29 2.84 0.76
CA HIS A 48 -1.56 3.32 1.35
C HIS A 48 -2.65 2.26 1.25
N ALA A 49 -2.78 1.59 0.11
CA ALA A 49 -3.77 0.51 -0.06
C ALA A 49 -3.47 -0.67 0.88
N ILE A 50 -2.20 -1.05 1.03
CA ILE A 50 -1.79 -2.12 1.94
C ILE A 50 -2.07 -1.72 3.41
N THR A 51 -1.78 -0.48 3.77
CA THR A 51 -2.07 0.04 5.11
C THR A 51 -3.55 -0.07 5.46
N ASP A 52 -4.42 0.36 4.55
CA ASP A 52 -5.88 0.24 4.74
C ASP A 52 -6.33 -1.22 4.81
N ALA A 53 -5.76 -2.09 3.99
CA ALA A 53 -6.08 -3.52 4.03
C ALA A 53 -5.77 -4.14 5.40
N LEU A 54 -4.61 -3.82 5.96
CA LEU A 54 -4.19 -4.30 7.29
C LEU A 54 -5.09 -3.79 8.40
N LEU A 55 -5.34 -2.48 8.41
CA LEU A 55 -6.20 -1.86 9.42
C LEU A 55 -7.63 -2.38 9.32
N GLY A 56 -8.16 -2.52 8.10
CA GLY A 56 -9.49 -3.05 7.87
C GLY A 56 -9.63 -4.51 8.32
N ALA A 57 -8.66 -5.36 8.01
CA ALA A 57 -8.67 -6.76 8.44
C ALA A 57 -8.69 -6.89 9.97
N ALA A 58 -7.97 -6.02 10.67
CA ALA A 58 -7.95 -5.99 12.14
C ALA A 58 -9.17 -5.29 12.75
N GLY A 59 -10.03 -4.69 11.95
CA GLY A 59 -11.19 -3.92 12.44
C GLY A 59 -10.81 -2.61 13.13
N LEU A 60 -9.66 -2.02 12.75
CA LEU A 60 -9.12 -0.82 13.38
C LEU A 60 -9.48 0.49 12.65
N GLY A 61 -10.31 0.43 11.62
CA GLY A 61 -10.68 1.60 10.82
C GLY A 61 -9.80 1.74 9.59
N ASP A 62 -9.31 2.95 9.32
CA ASP A 62 -8.60 3.28 8.09
C ASP A 62 -7.37 4.17 8.35
N ILE A 63 -6.62 4.43 7.28
CA ILE A 63 -5.39 5.22 7.34
C ILE A 63 -5.64 6.67 7.85
N GLY A 64 -6.73 7.29 7.44
CA GLY A 64 -7.06 8.65 7.85
C GLY A 64 -7.37 8.76 9.35
N ARG A 65 -7.94 7.73 9.91
CA ARG A 65 -8.22 7.66 11.35
C ARG A 65 -6.95 7.52 12.19
N HIS A 66 -5.98 6.73 11.71
CA HIS A 66 -4.72 6.48 12.43
C HIS A 66 -3.67 7.56 12.19
N PHE A 67 -3.65 8.14 11.01
CA PHE A 67 -2.63 9.10 10.57
C PHE A 67 -3.28 10.33 9.93
N PRO A 68 -4.07 11.09 10.71
CA PRO A 68 -4.72 12.28 10.17
C PRO A 68 -3.67 13.33 9.78
N ASP A 69 -3.97 14.11 8.73
CA ASP A 69 -3.09 15.18 8.23
C ASP A 69 -2.76 16.23 9.29
N THR A 70 -3.60 16.31 10.33
CA THR A 70 -3.41 17.22 11.47
C THR A 70 -2.41 16.72 12.50
N ASP A 71 -2.00 15.45 12.44
CA ASP A 71 -1.05 14.88 13.39
C ASP A 71 0.37 15.27 13.03
N VAL A 72 0.98 16.14 13.86
CA VAL A 72 2.35 16.62 13.67
C VAL A 72 3.39 15.52 13.72
N GLN A 73 3.11 14.43 14.45
CA GLN A 73 4.04 13.30 14.61
C GLN A 73 4.35 12.63 13.27
N PHE A 74 3.37 12.58 12.35
CA PHE A 74 3.50 11.91 11.07
C PHE A 74 3.57 12.87 9.87
N ARG A 75 3.70 14.18 10.12
CA ARG A 75 3.77 15.17 9.05
C ARG A 75 5.00 14.92 8.17
N GLY A 76 4.78 14.77 6.86
CA GLY A 76 5.83 14.48 5.90
C GLY A 76 6.48 13.11 6.06
N ALA A 77 5.88 12.23 6.84
CA ALA A 77 6.39 10.87 7.02
C ALA A 77 6.36 10.10 5.70
N ASP A 78 7.39 9.30 5.50
CA ASP A 78 7.47 8.29 4.46
C ASP A 78 6.32 7.28 4.67
N SER A 79 5.63 6.89 3.60
CA SER A 79 4.53 5.92 3.67
C SER A 79 4.97 4.56 4.21
N ALA A 80 6.25 4.19 4.05
CA ALA A 80 6.80 2.98 4.67
C ALA A 80 6.80 3.06 6.19
N VAL A 81 7.05 4.25 6.76
CA VAL A 81 6.97 4.47 8.22
C VAL A 81 5.52 4.28 8.70
N LEU A 82 4.56 4.83 7.98
CA LEU A 82 3.14 4.66 8.30
C LEU A 82 2.72 3.19 8.21
N LEU A 83 3.16 2.49 7.19
CA LEU A 83 2.88 1.06 7.01
C LEU A 83 3.45 0.23 8.16
N GLY A 84 4.68 0.49 8.56
CA GLY A 84 5.32 -0.18 9.70
C GLY A 84 4.59 0.06 11.00
N GLU A 85 4.12 1.28 11.24
CA GLU A 85 3.33 1.63 12.43
C GLU A 85 1.96 0.95 12.41
N ALA A 86 1.31 0.89 11.25
CA ALA A 86 0.04 0.16 11.11
C ALA A 86 0.22 -1.33 11.42
N ALA A 87 1.28 -1.94 10.92
CA ALA A 87 1.61 -3.34 11.22
C ALA A 87 1.84 -3.55 12.74
N ARG A 88 2.53 -2.63 13.39
CA ARG A 88 2.73 -2.66 14.85
C ARG A 88 1.39 -2.62 15.59
N ARG A 89 0.48 -1.74 15.18
CA ARG A 89 -0.86 -1.62 15.81
C ARG A 89 -1.70 -2.87 15.59
N VAL A 90 -1.64 -3.46 14.41
CA VAL A 90 -2.33 -4.73 14.08
C VAL A 90 -1.82 -5.86 14.99
N ARG A 91 -0.49 -5.96 15.17
CA ARG A 91 0.10 -6.97 16.05
C ARG A 91 -0.23 -6.70 17.53
N ALA A 92 -0.24 -5.44 17.95
CA ALA A 92 -0.65 -5.07 19.30
C ALA A 92 -2.11 -5.46 19.60
N ALA A 93 -2.95 -5.52 18.58
CA ALA A 93 -4.34 -6.00 18.69
C ALA A 93 -4.45 -7.54 18.68
N GLY A 94 -3.33 -8.25 18.65
CA GLY A 94 -3.26 -9.71 18.75
C GLY A 94 -3.28 -10.45 17.43
N TRP A 95 -3.04 -9.77 16.30
CA TRP A 95 -3.06 -10.39 14.98
C TRP A 95 -1.67 -10.59 14.43
N GLU A 96 -1.50 -11.64 13.62
CA GLU A 96 -0.35 -11.85 12.76
C GLU A 96 -0.73 -11.68 11.30
N ILE A 97 0.24 -11.30 10.48
CA ILE A 97 0.03 -11.10 9.04
C ILE A 97 0.36 -12.40 8.31
N GLY A 98 -0.62 -12.96 7.61
CA GLY A 98 -0.45 -14.18 6.82
C GLY A 98 0.17 -13.88 5.46
N ASN A 99 -0.47 -13.00 4.69
CA ASN A 99 0.04 -12.58 3.39
C ASN A 99 -0.60 -11.28 2.93
N ILE A 100 0.05 -10.66 1.94
CA ILE A 100 -0.44 -9.49 1.22
C ILE A 100 -0.49 -9.85 -0.28
N ASP A 101 -1.63 -9.61 -0.91
CA ASP A 101 -1.76 -9.59 -2.36
C ASP A 101 -2.19 -8.19 -2.80
N SER A 102 -1.59 -7.67 -3.86
CA SER A 102 -1.84 -6.30 -4.29
C SER A 102 -1.74 -6.15 -5.79
N THR A 103 -2.36 -5.08 -6.30
CA THR A 103 -2.34 -4.72 -7.72
C THR A 103 -2.16 -3.21 -7.85
N VAL A 104 -1.17 -2.79 -8.65
CA VAL A 104 -1.05 -1.40 -9.08
C VAL A 104 -1.65 -1.28 -10.47
N ILE A 105 -2.52 -0.31 -10.66
CA ILE A 105 -3.11 0.01 -11.96
C ILE A 105 -2.49 1.31 -12.45
N ALA A 106 -1.69 1.22 -13.52
CA ALA A 106 -0.95 2.35 -14.08
C ALA A 106 -0.77 2.14 -15.58
N GLN A 107 -1.05 3.17 -16.37
CA GLN A 107 -0.86 3.08 -17.81
C GLN A 107 0.63 3.07 -18.20
N ALA A 108 1.43 3.82 -17.47
CA ALA A 108 2.89 3.92 -17.61
C ALA A 108 3.46 4.40 -16.26
N PRO A 109 4.74 4.17 -15.97
CA PRO A 109 5.72 3.41 -16.73
C PRO A 109 5.52 1.90 -16.59
N LYS A 110 6.36 1.11 -17.28
CA LYS A 110 6.37 -0.34 -17.11
C LYS A 110 6.90 -0.69 -15.72
N LEU A 111 6.09 -1.34 -14.91
CA LEU A 111 6.39 -1.59 -13.50
C LEU A 111 7.06 -2.95 -13.23
N ALA A 112 6.95 -3.89 -14.17
CA ALA A 112 7.47 -5.24 -13.98
C ALA A 112 8.93 -5.31 -13.50
N PRO A 113 9.87 -4.49 -13.99
CA PRO A 113 11.26 -4.51 -13.51
C PRO A 113 11.40 -4.09 -12.03
N HIS A 114 10.43 -3.38 -11.48
CA HIS A 114 10.47 -2.81 -10.14
C HIS A 114 9.73 -3.67 -9.10
N ILE A 115 8.94 -4.64 -9.53
CA ILE A 115 8.11 -5.47 -8.64
C ILE A 115 8.95 -6.23 -7.61
N PRO A 116 10.07 -6.90 -7.96
CA PRO A 116 10.87 -7.59 -6.95
C PRO A 116 11.35 -6.69 -5.82
N ALA A 117 11.79 -5.47 -6.13
CA ALA A 117 12.22 -4.49 -5.13
C ALA A 117 11.05 -4.02 -4.26
N MET A 118 9.85 -3.85 -4.84
CA MET A 118 8.64 -3.51 -4.09
C MET A 118 8.28 -4.61 -3.10
N CYS A 119 8.26 -5.87 -3.54
CA CYS A 119 7.96 -7.01 -2.67
C CYS A 119 8.95 -7.10 -1.50
N GLN A 120 10.24 -6.93 -1.79
CA GLN A 120 11.28 -6.94 -0.79
C GLN A 120 11.10 -5.80 0.24
N ARG A 121 10.85 -4.59 -0.24
CA ARG A 121 10.67 -3.42 0.63
C ARG A 121 9.44 -3.56 1.52
N ILE A 122 8.33 -4.03 0.97
CA ILE A 122 7.09 -4.26 1.72
C ILE A 122 7.29 -5.35 2.76
N ALA A 123 7.85 -6.49 2.38
CA ALA A 123 8.12 -7.59 3.30
C ALA A 123 9.03 -7.16 4.44
N GLN A 124 10.08 -6.43 4.14
CA GLN A 124 11.00 -5.89 5.14
C GLN A 124 10.29 -4.93 6.12
N THR A 125 9.45 -4.04 5.60
CA THR A 125 8.69 -3.09 6.41
C THR A 125 7.69 -3.79 7.34
N LEU A 126 7.09 -4.87 6.87
CA LEU A 126 6.08 -5.64 7.62
C LEU A 126 6.68 -6.76 8.48
N GLY A 127 7.98 -7.02 8.38
CA GLY A 127 8.61 -8.15 9.09
C GLY A 127 8.16 -9.50 8.55
N LEU A 128 7.95 -9.60 7.23
CA LEU A 128 7.51 -10.82 6.55
C LEU A 128 8.61 -11.39 5.67
N ALA A 129 8.46 -12.68 5.31
CA ALA A 129 9.24 -13.26 4.23
C ALA A 129 8.76 -12.70 2.87
N PRO A 130 9.64 -12.52 1.87
CA PRO A 130 9.22 -11.99 0.57
C PRO A 130 8.09 -12.78 -0.11
N GLU A 131 8.03 -14.09 0.12
CA GLU A 131 6.99 -14.98 -0.43
C GLU A 131 5.59 -14.68 0.11
N GLN A 132 5.49 -13.94 1.21
CA GLN A 132 4.20 -13.54 1.79
C GLN A 132 3.65 -12.25 1.16
N VAL A 133 4.40 -11.63 0.25
CA VAL A 133 4.01 -10.38 -0.41
C VAL A 133 3.99 -10.58 -1.91
N ASN A 134 2.86 -10.29 -2.54
CA ASN A 134 2.71 -10.33 -3.98
C ASN A 134 2.27 -8.96 -4.52
N VAL A 135 2.89 -8.51 -5.60
CA VAL A 135 2.54 -7.27 -6.30
C VAL A 135 2.32 -7.60 -7.76
N LYS A 136 1.15 -7.24 -8.28
CA LYS A 136 0.80 -7.33 -9.70
C LYS A 136 0.71 -5.92 -10.27
N ALA A 137 1.01 -5.77 -11.53
CA ALA A 137 0.85 -4.52 -12.27
C ALA A 137 -0.08 -4.75 -13.46
N LYS A 138 -0.99 -3.80 -13.66
CA LYS A 138 -1.97 -3.80 -14.74
C LYS A 138 -2.05 -2.42 -15.37
N THR A 139 -2.29 -2.35 -16.67
CA THR A 139 -2.75 -1.10 -17.28
C THR A 139 -4.27 -0.97 -17.10
N ALA A 140 -4.79 0.21 -17.36
CA ALA A 140 -6.23 0.45 -17.41
C ALA A 140 -6.77 0.35 -18.87
N GLU A 141 -6.03 -0.27 -19.77
CA GLU A 141 -6.42 -0.44 -21.17
C GLU A 141 -6.79 0.88 -21.85
N LYS A 142 -6.09 1.97 -21.50
CA LYS A 142 -6.30 3.35 -21.97
C LYS A 142 -7.67 3.94 -21.57
N LEU A 143 -8.34 3.35 -20.59
CA LEU A 143 -9.65 3.80 -20.12
C LEU A 143 -9.54 4.66 -18.86
N GLY A 144 -10.33 5.73 -18.80
CA GLY A 144 -10.46 6.62 -17.65
C GLY A 144 -9.17 7.39 -17.31
N PRO A 145 -9.16 8.07 -16.15
CA PRO A 145 -8.01 8.89 -15.74
C PRO A 145 -6.71 8.11 -15.64
N VAL A 146 -6.76 6.89 -15.17
CA VAL A 146 -5.57 6.02 -15.09
C VAL A 146 -5.08 5.67 -16.49
N GLY A 147 -5.99 5.28 -17.37
CA GLY A 147 -5.68 4.93 -18.76
C GLY A 147 -5.16 6.10 -19.58
N GLU A 148 -5.51 7.33 -19.19
CA GLU A 148 -5.01 8.58 -19.80
C GLU A 148 -3.69 9.05 -19.20
N GLY A 149 -3.14 8.36 -18.22
CA GLY A 149 -1.89 8.72 -17.57
C GLY A 149 -2.00 9.88 -16.58
N ARG A 150 -3.20 10.18 -16.08
CA ARG A 150 -3.45 11.28 -15.13
C ARG A 150 -3.47 10.84 -13.67
N ALA A 151 -3.55 9.53 -13.42
CA ALA A 151 -3.62 8.97 -12.06
C ALA A 151 -3.05 7.56 -12.05
N MET A 152 -2.73 7.08 -10.84
CA MET A 152 -2.47 5.68 -10.55
C MET A 152 -3.38 5.23 -9.41
N GLU A 153 -3.72 3.97 -9.43
CA GLU A 153 -4.60 3.31 -8.48
C GLU A 153 -3.91 2.08 -7.92
N ALA A 154 -4.21 1.70 -6.69
CA ALA A 154 -3.77 0.44 -6.13
C ALA A 154 -4.88 -0.21 -5.32
N ARG A 155 -4.87 -1.53 -5.30
CA ARG A 155 -5.72 -2.38 -4.48
C ARG A 155 -4.85 -3.36 -3.72
N ALA A 156 -5.26 -3.68 -2.51
CA ALA A 156 -4.57 -4.67 -1.70
C ALA A 156 -5.56 -5.51 -0.91
N VAL A 157 -5.19 -6.75 -0.68
CA VAL A 157 -5.89 -7.65 0.24
C VAL A 157 -4.86 -8.15 1.26
N ALA A 158 -5.23 -8.10 2.53
CA ALA A 158 -4.44 -8.65 3.61
C ALA A 158 -5.20 -9.78 4.30
N LEU A 159 -4.50 -10.86 4.62
CA LEU A 159 -5.02 -11.91 5.47
C LEU A 159 -4.27 -11.87 6.80
N LEU A 160 -5.03 -11.79 7.88
CA LEU A 160 -4.54 -11.85 9.25
C LEU A 160 -5.00 -13.16 9.90
N TYR A 161 -4.26 -13.61 10.91
CA TYR A 161 -4.62 -14.79 11.69
C TYR A 161 -4.19 -14.66 13.16
N ARG A 162 -4.78 -15.48 14.01
CA ARG A 162 -4.39 -15.65 15.41
C ARG A 162 -4.94 -16.94 16.01
#